data_a78269af6fb3b328805bcebb832c2443
#
_entry.id   a78269af6fb3b328805bcebb832c2443
#
_cell.length_a   1.000
_cell.length_b   1.000
_cell.length_c   1.000
_cell.angle_alpha   90.00
_cell.angle_beta   90.00
_cell.angle_gamma   90.00
#
_symmetry.space_group_name_H-M   'P 1'
#
loop_
_entity.id
_entity.type
_entity.pdbx_description
1 polymer ?
#
loop_
_entity_poly.entity_id
_entity_poly.type
_entity_poly.pdbx_seq_one_letter_code
_entity_poly.pdbx_strand_id
1 'polypeptide(L)' 'LMEAVNDLGHGRSSTEIAGRLGYQSVSAFVAAFRRHFGVPPQSYMKDGTL' A
#
# COMPACT_ATOMS: atom_id res chain seq x y z
N LEU A 1 2.89 -0.14 -8.44
CA LEU A 1 2.91 -0.40 -6.98
C LEU A 1 4.13 0.16 -6.27
N MET A 2 5.18 0.47 -7.02
CA MET A 2 6.32 1.17 -6.41
C MET A 2 5.91 2.55 -5.90
N GLU A 3 4.94 3.16 -6.58
CA GLU A 3 4.39 4.42 -6.11
C GLU A 3 3.71 4.27 -4.75
N ALA A 4 3.06 3.12 -4.53
CA ALA A 4 2.42 2.86 -3.25
C ALA A 4 3.45 2.79 -2.13
N VAL A 5 4.58 2.13 -2.39
CA VAL A 5 5.66 2.04 -1.40
C VAL A 5 6.16 3.44 -1.05
N ASN A 6 6.36 4.27 -2.06
CA ASN A 6 6.83 5.63 -1.84
C ASN A 6 5.83 6.43 -1.02
N ASP A 7 4.54 6.30 -1.35
CA ASP A 7 3.48 7.01 -0.62
C ASP A 7 3.37 6.54 0.82
N LEU A 8 3.52 5.24 1.06
CA LEU A 8 3.53 4.72 2.42
C LEU A 8 4.68 5.30 3.23
N GLY A 9 5.82 5.46 2.59
CA GLY A 9 6.98 6.06 3.23
C GLY A 9 6.77 7.52 3.62
N HIS A 10 5.82 8.20 2.97
CA HIS A 10 5.47 9.58 3.30
C HIS A 10 4.31 9.68 4.30
N GLY A 11 3.90 8.56 4.87
CA GLY A 11 2.87 8.56 5.90
C GLY A 11 1.44 8.61 5.40
N ARG A 12 1.21 8.33 4.12
CA ARG A 12 -0.14 8.34 3.57
C ARG A 12 -0.88 7.08 3.95
N SER A 13 -2.20 7.20 4.13
CA SER A 13 -3.02 6.05 4.48
C SER A 13 -3.28 5.17 3.26
N SER A 14 -3.64 3.90 3.52
CA SER A 14 -3.99 2.98 2.43
C SER A 14 -5.20 3.48 1.65
N THR A 15 -6.17 4.10 2.32
CA THR A 15 -7.33 4.66 1.66
C THR A 15 -6.94 5.73 0.67
N GLU A 16 -6.06 6.62 1.08
CA GLU A 16 -5.60 7.71 0.24
C GLU A 16 -4.81 7.18 -0.96
N ILE A 17 -3.93 6.24 -0.71
CA ILE A 17 -3.10 5.65 -1.76
C ILE A 17 -3.96 4.91 -2.79
N ALA A 18 -4.95 4.14 -2.32
CA ALA A 18 -5.84 3.42 -3.21
C ALA A 18 -6.57 4.36 -4.15
N GLY A 19 -7.05 5.49 -3.62
CA GLY A 19 -7.72 6.49 -4.44
C GLY A 19 -6.80 7.11 -5.47
N ARG A 20 -5.58 7.42 -5.09
CA ARG A 20 -4.62 8.05 -6.00
C ARG A 20 -4.22 7.13 -7.14
N LEU A 21 -4.12 5.85 -6.87
CA LEU A 21 -3.69 4.88 -7.87
C LEU A 21 -4.85 4.33 -8.71
N GLY A 22 -6.08 4.72 -8.38
CA GLY A 22 -7.22 4.35 -9.19
C GLY A 22 -7.87 3.03 -8.83
N TYR A 23 -7.61 2.51 -7.65
CA TYR A 23 -8.29 1.30 -7.21
C TYR A 23 -9.71 1.62 -6.77
N GLN A 24 -10.62 0.68 -7.02
CA GLN A 24 -12.03 0.88 -6.68
C GLN A 24 -12.27 0.88 -5.17
N SER A 25 -11.43 0.18 -4.44
CA SER A 25 -11.58 0.07 -2.98
C SER A 25 -10.22 -0.18 -2.36
N VAL A 26 -10.16 0.06 -1.04
CA VAL A 26 -8.96 -0.23 -0.28
C VAL A 26 -8.66 -1.73 -0.31
N SER A 27 -9.72 -2.56 -0.27
CA SER A 27 -9.54 -4.01 -0.33
C SER A 27 -8.85 -4.43 -1.62
N ALA A 28 -9.23 -3.82 -2.74
CA ALA A 28 -8.60 -4.13 -4.02
C ALA A 28 -7.12 -3.75 -4.00
N PHE A 29 -6.81 -2.59 -3.44
CA PHE A 29 -5.43 -2.14 -3.32
C PHE A 29 -4.62 -3.08 -2.44
N VAL A 30 -5.16 -3.45 -1.29
CA VAL A 30 -4.46 -4.33 -0.35
C VAL A 30 -4.20 -5.69 -0.99
N ALA A 31 -5.18 -6.23 -1.71
CA ALA A 31 -5.01 -7.51 -2.39
C ALA A 31 -3.90 -7.44 -3.43
N ALA A 32 -3.87 -6.37 -4.22
CA ALA A 32 -2.83 -6.19 -5.24
C ALA A 32 -1.45 -6.05 -4.58
N PHE A 33 -1.38 -5.32 -3.49
CA PHE A 33 -0.12 -5.13 -2.78
C PHE A 33 0.41 -6.47 -2.25
N ARG A 34 -0.47 -7.27 -1.65
CA ARG A 34 -0.08 -8.58 -1.14
C ARG A 34 0.45 -9.49 -2.25
N ARG A 35 -0.18 -9.43 -3.41
CA ARG A 35 0.25 -10.26 -4.53
C ARG A 35 1.64 -9.86 -5.03
N HIS A 36 1.94 -8.58 -4.99
CA HIS A 36 3.21 -8.07 -5.47
C HIS A 36 4.34 -8.24 -4.45
N PHE A 37 4.07 -7.95 -3.20
CA PHE A 37 5.10 -7.88 -2.17
C PHE A 37 5.05 -9.02 -1.16
N GLY A 38 4.01 -9.86 -1.22
CA GLY A 38 3.88 -11.01 -0.34
C GLY A 38 3.32 -10.69 1.03
N VAL A 39 3.17 -9.40 1.36
CA VAL A 39 2.60 -8.97 2.64
C VAL A 39 1.70 -7.78 2.39
N PRO A 40 0.69 -7.54 3.27
CA PRO A 40 -0.16 -6.37 3.13
C PRO A 40 0.60 -5.09 3.43
N PRO A 41 0.08 -3.92 2.98
CA PRO A 41 0.78 -2.65 3.19
C PRO A 41 1.09 -2.35 4.64
N GLN A 42 0.21 -2.72 5.55
CA GLN A 42 0.44 -2.51 6.97
C GLN A 42 1.68 -3.23 7.46
N SER A 43 1.83 -4.48 7.07
CA SER A 43 3.00 -5.28 7.46
C SER A 43 4.26 -4.76 6.80
N TYR A 44 4.14 -4.34 5.55
CA TYR A 44 5.27 -3.79 4.82
C TYR A 44 5.83 -2.55 5.51
N MET A 45 4.93 -1.64 5.91
CA MET A 45 5.34 -0.43 6.59
C MET A 45 5.99 -0.72 7.94
N LYS A 46 5.39 -1.65 8.66
CA LYS A 46 5.90 -2.02 9.97
C LYS A 46 7.32 -2.56 9.87
N ASP A 47 7.55 -3.43 8.90
CA ASP A 47 8.88 -3.98 8.67
C ASP A 47 9.83 -2.93 8.14
N GLY A 48 9.34 -2.04 7.30
CA GLY A 48 10.14 -1.01 6.68
C GLY A 48 10.64 0.05 7.64
N THR A 49 10.06 0.13 8.83
CA THR A 49 10.47 1.12 9.82
C THR A 49 11.67 0.65 10.64
N LEU A 50 12.05 -0.57 10.45
CA LEU A 50 13.24 -1.09 11.14
C LEU A 50 14.50 -0.62 10.44
#